data_abaa988e95a51a4f6ccd27db38655a76
#
_entry.id   abaa988e95a51a4f6ccd27db38655a76
#
_cell.length_a   1.000
_cell.length_b   1.000
_cell.length_c   1.000
_cell.angle_alpha   90.00
_cell.angle_beta   90.00
_cell.angle_gamma   90.00
#
_symmetry.space_group_name_H-M   'P 1'
#
loop_
_entity.id
_entity.type
_entity.pdbx_description
1 polymer ?
#
loop_
_entity_poly.entity_id
_entity_poly.type
_entity_poly.pdbx_seq_one_letter_code
_entity_poly.pdbx_strand_id
1 'polypeptide(L)'
;NFSQAGAALGVMLKTKNNNTRQVAASGALSAWLVGVTEPAIYGCNLRLKKPMICAVIAGAVGGGIMGIGRAINYGFANNGILTIMSYYGPDVQLSQFIAYIIGICVAFFGGAILTYIVGFEDDPLPGAPKSAPKGEKKTVAAGDVTLSAPVEGTVIPASEIKDEVFASGALGQGIGVIPTSGDVVAPADCTVELVYETKHALGLNVNGVEVLIHIGVNTVELQGKYFETFVENGQKVKKGQKLVHFDLDALKKVGYDTTVAMLVSNADELKGVDVSVKGPAVIAAHC
;
A
#
# COMPACT_ATOMS: atom_id res chain seq x y z
N ASN A 1 6.83 -9.01 -23.50
CA ASN A 1 7.23 -9.65 -22.23
C ASN A 1 8.26 -8.78 -21.49
N PHE A 2 9.34 -8.35 -22.16
CA PHE A 2 10.40 -7.52 -21.53
C PHE A 2 9.89 -6.17 -21.03
N SER A 3 8.96 -5.52 -21.74
CA SER A 3 8.38 -4.26 -21.27
C SER A 3 7.51 -4.43 -20.03
N GLN A 4 6.79 -5.55 -19.92
CA GLN A 4 6.02 -5.89 -18.72
C GLN A 4 6.93 -6.15 -17.52
N ALA A 5 8.05 -6.88 -17.75
CA ALA A 5 9.07 -7.10 -16.74
C ALA A 5 9.70 -5.76 -16.28
N GLY A 6 10.02 -4.88 -17.22
CA GLY A 6 10.58 -3.55 -16.94
C GLY A 6 9.61 -2.69 -16.12
N ALA A 7 8.33 -2.63 -16.52
CA ALA A 7 7.34 -1.87 -15.78
C ALA A 7 7.16 -2.39 -14.35
N ALA A 8 7.13 -3.72 -14.16
CA ALA A 8 7.09 -4.33 -12.83
C ALA A 8 8.35 -4.02 -12.00
N LEU A 9 9.54 -3.99 -12.62
CA LEU A 9 10.76 -3.52 -11.97
C LEU A 9 10.62 -2.05 -11.52
N GLY A 10 10.06 -1.18 -12.35
CA GLY A 10 9.78 0.22 -12.00
C GLY A 10 8.83 0.34 -10.81
N VAL A 11 7.80 -0.54 -10.73
CA VAL A 11 6.92 -0.63 -9.56
C VAL A 11 7.71 -1.05 -8.34
N MET A 12 8.50 -2.13 -8.41
CA MET A 12 9.31 -2.63 -7.30
C MET A 12 10.22 -1.55 -6.70
N LEU A 13 10.85 -0.74 -7.56
CA LEU A 13 11.78 0.31 -7.12
C LEU A 13 11.07 1.53 -6.50
N LYS A 14 9.83 1.81 -6.86
CA LYS A 14 9.11 3.03 -6.44
C LYS A 14 8.07 2.80 -5.36
N THR A 15 7.48 1.60 -5.27
CA THR A 15 6.45 1.31 -4.28
C THR A 15 6.97 1.39 -2.84
N LYS A 16 6.15 1.92 -1.96
CA LYS A 16 6.37 1.91 -0.51
C LYS A 16 5.72 0.69 0.18
N ASN A 17 4.84 -0.01 -0.52
CA ASN A 17 4.14 -1.18 -0.01
C ASN A 17 4.98 -2.45 -0.20
N ASN A 18 5.38 -3.11 0.90
CA ASN A 18 6.22 -4.31 0.86
C ASN A 18 5.57 -5.48 0.13
N ASN A 19 4.26 -5.67 0.25
CA ASN A 19 3.54 -6.72 -0.49
C ASN A 19 3.56 -6.45 -1.99
N THR A 20 3.26 -5.20 -2.40
CA THR A 20 3.35 -4.78 -3.80
C THR A 20 4.78 -4.93 -4.33
N ARG A 21 5.79 -4.61 -3.51
CA ARG A 21 7.22 -4.78 -3.87
C ARG A 21 7.57 -6.24 -4.13
N GLN A 22 7.14 -7.16 -3.26
CA GLN A 22 7.40 -8.60 -3.43
C GLN A 22 6.70 -9.16 -4.68
N VAL A 23 5.42 -8.82 -4.88
CA VAL A 23 4.66 -9.23 -6.06
C VAL A 23 5.28 -8.68 -7.34
N ALA A 24 5.68 -7.40 -7.34
CA ALA A 24 6.32 -6.77 -8.48
C ALA A 24 7.71 -7.38 -8.76
N ALA A 25 8.50 -7.69 -7.73
CA ALA A 25 9.79 -8.36 -7.87
C ALA A 25 9.67 -9.75 -8.48
N SER A 26 8.77 -10.58 -7.97
CA SER A 26 8.52 -11.93 -8.48
C SER A 26 7.98 -11.90 -9.91
N GLY A 27 7.06 -10.97 -10.20
CA GLY A 27 6.50 -10.78 -11.53
C GLY A 27 7.55 -10.28 -12.54
N ALA A 28 8.39 -9.32 -12.15
CA ALA A 28 9.48 -8.83 -12.99
C ALA A 28 10.47 -9.95 -13.33
N LEU A 29 10.87 -10.75 -12.33
CA LEU A 29 11.80 -11.85 -12.49
C LEU A 29 11.23 -12.94 -13.40
N SER A 30 9.98 -13.35 -13.19
CA SER A 30 9.27 -14.35 -14.00
C SER A 30 9.17 -13.92 -15.46
N ALA A 31 8.74 -12.68 -15.71
CA ALA A 31 8.61 -12.14 -17.05
C ALA A 31 9.96 -11.96 -17.75
N TRP A 32 11.00 -11.57 -17.01
CA TRP A 32 12.34 -11.35 -17.56
C TRP A 32 13.07 -12.67 -17.87
N LEU A 33 13.05 -13.64 -16.94
CA LEU A 33 13.78 -14.90 -17.12
C LEU A 33 13.09 -15.82 -18.11
N VAL A 34 11.83 -16.13 -17.86
CA VAL A 34 11.10 -17.22 -18.56
C VAL A 34 10.11 -16.67 -19.59
N GLY A 35 9.79 -15.38 -19.50
CA GLY A 35 8.80 -14.75 -20.38
C GLY A 35 7.35 -15.01 -19.94
N VAL A 36 7.13 -15.47 -18.70
CA VAL A 36 5.81 -15.64 -18.09
C VAL A 36 5.38 -14.31 -17.48
N THR A 37 4.47 -13.62 -18.14
CA THR A 37 4.12 -12.21 -17.83
C THR A 37 2.91 -12.06 -16.92
N GLU A 38 2.11 -13.10 -16.72
CA GLU A 38 0.89 -13.08 -15.93
C GLU A 38 1.11 -12.54 -14.51
N PRO A 39 2.17 -12.94 -13.78
CA PRO A 39 2.43 -12.40 -12.46
C PRO A 39 2.75 -10.89 -12.49
N ALA A 40 3.45 -10.40 -13.51
CA ALA A 40 3.74 -8.98 -13.67
C ALA A 40 2.48 -8.19 -14.07
N ILE A 41 1.69 -8.72 -15.01
CA ILE A 41 0.48 -8.06 -15.52
C ILE A 41 -0.58 -7.96 -14.42
N TYR A 42 -1.02 -9.10 -13.90
CA TYR A 42 -2.14 -9.15 -12.95
C TYR A 42 -1.71 -8.80 -11.53
N GLY A 43 -0.47 -9.12 -11.15
CA GLY A 43 0.06 -8.83 -9.83
C GLY A 43 0.25 -7.33 -9.56
N CYS A 44 0.73 -6.57 -10.55
CA CYS A 44 0.99 -5.14 -10.33
C CYS A 44 0.67 -4.23 -11.52
N ASN A 45 1.08 -4.52 -12.77
CA ASN A 45 1.02 -3.55 -13.85
C ASN A 45 -0.40 -3.12 -14.21
N LEU A 46 -1.33 -4.08 -14.38
CA LEU A 46 -2.73 -3.83 -14.71
C LEU A 46 -3.48 -3.22 -13.52
N ARG A 47 -3.23 -3.74 -12.32
CA ARG A 47 -3.85 -3.29 -11.08
C ARG A 47 -3.54 -1.81 -10.78
N LEU A 48 -2.28 -1.40 -10.94
CA LEU A 48 -1.81 -0.04 -10.74
C LEU A 48 -2.06 0.88 -11.95
N LYS A 49 -2.61 0.36 -13.06
CA LYS A 49 -3.01 1.06 -14.29
C LYS A 49 -1.87 1.75 -15.04
N LYS A 50 -1.23 2.76 -14.45
CA LYS A 50 -0.14 3.54 -15.10
C LYS A 50 1.07 2.70 -15.50
N PRO A 51 1.58 1.74 -14.70
CA PRO A 51 2.64 0.83 -15.12
C PRO A 51 2.27 0.02 -16.38
N MET A 52 1.01 -0.38 -16.52
CA MET A 52 0.54 -1.08 -17.72
C MET A 52 0.65 -0.20 -18.98
N ILE A 53 0.27 1.07 -18.87
CA ILE A 53 0.39 2.04 -19.97
C ILE A 53 1.88 2.23 -20.34
N CYS A 54 2.75 2.40 -19.34
CA CYS A 54 4.19 2.52 -19.55
C CYS A 54 4.77 1.28 -20.24
N ALA A 55 4.34 0.08 -19.84
CA ALA A 55 4.74 -1.18 -20.47
C ALA A 55 4.33 -1.24 -21.94
N VAL A 56 3.10 -0.84 -22.25
CA VAL A 56 2.60 -0.82 -23.64
C VAL A 56 3.40 0.15 -24.51
N ILE A 57 3.66 1.37 -24.03
CA ILE A 57 4.46 2.36 -24.75
C ILE A 57 5.89 1.84 -25.01
N ALA A 58 6.59 1.37 -23.97
CA ALA A 58 7.94 0.85 -24.10
C ALA A 58 7.99 -0.40 -24.99
N GLY A 59 6.98 -1.27 -24.88
CA GLY A 59 6.83 -2.44 -25.72
C GLY A 59 6.62 -2.10 -27.20
N ALA A 60 5.82 -1.06 -27.48
CA ALA A 60 5.60 -0.60 -28.86
C ALA A 60 6.89 -0.05 -29.48
N VAL A 61 7.67 0.74 -28.74
CA VAL A 61 8.97 1.28 -29.21
C VAL A 61 9.97 0.14 -29.46
N GLY A 62 10.17 -0.75 -28.46
CA GLY A 62 11.08 -1.89 -28.60
C GLY A 62 10.67 -2.84 -29.72
N GLY A 63 9.38 -3.14 -29.83
CA GLY A 63 8.83 -3.97 -30.91
C GLY A 63 8.99 -3.31 -32.30
N GLY A 64 8.83 -1.98 -32.38
CA GLY A 64 9.10 -1.21 -33.59
C GLY A 64 10.56 -1.33 -34.06
N ILE A 65 11.51 -1.25 -33.12
CA ILE A 65 12.95 -1.46 -33.43
C ILE A 65 13.19 -2.86 -33.96
N MET A 66 12.63 -3.90 -33.31
CA MET A 66 12.73 -5.29 -33.78
C MET A 66 12.12 -5.48 -35.18
N GLY A 67 10.95 -4.85 -35.43
CA GLY A 67 10.27 -4.91 -36.74
C GLY A 67 11.07 -4.26 -37.86
N ILE A 68 11.60 -3.06 -37.63
CA ILE A 68 12.49 -2.36 -38.58
C ILE A 68 13.76 -3.21 -38.85
N GLY A 69 14.32 -3.80 -37.79
CA GLY A 69 15.49 -4.66 -37.87
C GLY A 69 15.20 -6.07 -38.45
N ARG A 70 13.95 -6.39 -38.77
CA ARG A 70 13.51 -7.67 -39.30
C ARG A 70 13.93 -8.87 -38.43
N ALA A 71 13.82 -8.72 -37.10
CA ALA A 71 14.13 -9.80 -36.17
C ALA A 71 13.22 -11.01 -36.41
N ILE A 72 13.79 -12.20 -36.48
CA ILE A 72 13.11 -13.46 -36.77
C ILE A 72 13.24 -14.39 -35.58
N ASN A 73 12.14 -14.99 -35.16
CA ASN A 73 12.10 -16.03 -34.13
C ASN A 73 11.97 -17.41 -34.75
N TYR A 74 12.88 -18.32 -34.48
CA TYR A 74 12.91 -19.70 -35.00
C TYR A 74 12.31 -20.72 -34.03
N GLY A 75 11.98 -20.32 -32.79
CA GLY A 75 11.47 -21.22 -31.78
C GLY A 75 10.09 -20.81 -31.29
N PHE A 76 9.21 -21.78 -30.98
CA PHE A 76 7.96 -21.55 -30.31
C PHE A 76 8.19 -21.67 -28.79
N ALA A 77 8.52 -20.56 -28.13
CA ALA A 77 8.76 -20.50 -26.69
C ALA A 77 8.33 -19.13 -26.14
N ASN A 78 8.08 -19.07 -24.84
CA ASN A 78 7.88 -17.80 -24.15
C ASN A 78 9.15 -16.96 -24.25
N ASN A 79 9.00 -15.69 -24.63
CA ASN A 79 10.12 -14.79 -24.86
C ASN A 79 10.66 -14.22 -23.53
N GLY A 80 11.67 -14.86 -22.98
CA GLY A 80 12.46 -14.41 -21.83
C GLY A 80 13.95 -14.46 -22.13
N ILE A 81 14.79 -14.13 -21.14
CA ILE A 81 16.25 -14.12 -21.32
C ILE A 81 16.78 -15.51 -21.67
N LEU A 82 16.16 -16.57 -21.13
CA LEU A 82 16.57 -17.96 -21.38
C LEU A 82 16.30 -18.42 -22.82
N THR A 83 15.42 -17.74 -23.52
CA THR A 83 15.01 -18.09 -24.90
C THR A 83 15.54 -17.11 -25.95
N ILE A 84 16.46 -16.22 -25.59
CA ILE A 84 17.08 -15.24 -26.50
C ILE A 84 17.69 -15.93 -27.74
N MET A 85 18.26 -17.09 -27.55
CA MET A 85 18.90 -17.85 -28.65
C MET A 85 17.92 -18.35 -29.71
N SER A 86 16.61 -18.33 -29.45
CA SER A 86 15.60 -18.63 -30.47
C SER A 86 15.54 -17.59 -31.60
N TYR A 87 16.14 -16.41 -31.37
CA TYR A 87 16.28 -15.35 -32.38
C TYR A 87 17.61 -15.39 -33.14
N TYR A 88 18.44 -16.42 -32.90
CA TYR A 88 19.69 -16.66 -33.61
C TYR A 88 19.61 -17.98 -34.38
N GLY A 89 19.79 -17.97 -35.69
CA GLY A 89 19.69 -19.15 -36.54
C GLY A 89 20.57 -19.02 -37.79
N PRO A 90 20.65 -20.09 -38.64
CA PRO A 90 21.56 -20.15 -39.76
C PRO A 90 21.41 -19.02 -40.79
N ASP A 91 20.16 -18.54 -40.94
CA ASP A 91 19.83 -17.51 -41.95
C ASP A 91 19.72 -16.10 -41.34
N VAL A 92 20.05 -15.93 -40.03
CA VAL A 92 19.95 -14.64 -39.35
C VAL A 92 21.20 -13.81 -39.60
N GLN A 93 21.01 -12.64 -40.19
CA GLN A 93 22.07 -11.65 -40.24
C GLN A 93 22.34 -11.10 -38.82
N LEU A 94 23.60 -10.89 -38.48
CA LEU A 94 24.00 -10.35 -37.19
C LEU A 94 23.25 -9.04 -36.85
N SER A 95 22.99 -8.19 -37.86
CA SER A 95 22.22 -6.94 -37.70
C SER A 95 20.80 -7.18 -37.21
N GLN A 96 20.11 -8.25 -37.61
CA GLN A 96 18.76 -8.62 -37.16
C GLN A 96 18.76 -9.04 -35.69
N PHE A 97 19.76 -9.85 -35.31
CA PHE A 97 19.92 -10.25 -33.91
C PHE A 97 20.28 -9.05 -33.01
N ILE A 98 21.14 -8.14 -33.47
CA ILE A 98 21.45 -6.90 -32.74
C ILE A 98 20.21 -6.04 -32.60
N ALA A 99 19.39 -5.90 -33.64
CA ALA A 99 18.13 -5.16 -33.55
C ALA A 99 17.16 -5.77 -32.52
N TYR A 100 17.11 -7.10 -32.44
CA TYR A 100 16.34 -7.79 -31.40
C TYR A 100 16.87 -7.44 -30.01
N ILE A 101 18.20 -7.52 -29.76
CA ILE A 101 18.80 -7.19 -28.47
C ILE A 101 18.53 -5.73 -28.08
N ILE A 102 18.71 -4.80 -29.01
CA ILE A 102 18.40 -3.38 -28.76
C ILE A 102 16.92 -3.22 -28.42
N GLY A 103 16.02 -3.88 -29.16
CA GLY A 103 14.58 -3.81 -28.95
C GLY A 103 14.16 -4.30 -27.55
N ILE A 104 14.69 -5.44 -27.08
CA ILE A 104 14.39 -5.95 -25.72
C ILE A 104 14.97 -5.04 -24.64
N CYS A 105 16.19 -4.49 -24.84
CA CYS A 105 16.77 -3.53 -23.90
C CYS A 105 15.92 -2.25 -23.79
N VAL A 106 15.50 -1.69 -24.93
CA VAL A 106 14.64 -0.49 -24.96
C VAL A 106 13.29 -0.79 -24.30
N ALA A 107 12.69 -1.94 -24.58
CA ALA A 107 11.43 -2.35 -23.97
C ALA A 107 11.56 -2.49 -22.45
N PHE A 108 12.60 -3.16 -21.97
CA PHE A 108 12.82 -3.43 -20.55
C PHE A 108 13.16 -2.15 -19.78
N PHE A 109 14.24 -1.47 -20.15
CA PHE A 109 14.66 -0.27 -19.45
C PHE A 109 13.70 0.89 -19.66
N GLY A 110 13.11 1.02 -20.85
CA GLY A 110 12.07 2.00 -21.13
C GLY A 110 10.84 1.79 -20.25
N GLY A 111 10.38 0.55 -20.09
CA GLY A 111 9.28 0.21 -19.18
C GLY A 111 9.59 0.57 -17.73
N ALA A 112 10.79 0.25 -17.24
CA ALA A 112 11.23 0.55 -15.88
C ALA A 112 11.34 2.06 -15.64
N ILE A 113 12.03 2.78 -16.51
CA ILE A 113 12.27 4.23 -16.39
C ILE A 113 10.94 5.00 -16.49
N LEU A 114 10.11 4.69 -17.50
CA LEU A 114 8.81 5.36 -17.65
C LEU A 114 7.92 5.15 -16.43
N THR A 115 7.83 3.92 -15.92
CA THR A 115 7.04 3.62 -14.73
C THR A 115 7.57 4.37 -13.50
N TYR A 116 8.89 4.43 -13.34
CA TYR A 116 9.50 5.14 -12.23
C TYR A 116 9.25 6.66 -12.29
N ILE A 117 9.37 7.27 -13.48
CA ILE A 117 9.17 8.72 -13.67
C ILE A 117 7.68 9.10 -13.58
N VAL A 118 6.81 8.43 -14.37
CA VAL A 118 5.38 8.70 -14.43
C VAL A 118 4.73 8.43 -13.07
N GLY A 119 5.21 7.42 -12.35
CA GLY A 119 4.67 7.00 -11.07
C GLY A 119 3.28 6.37 -11.20
N PHE A 120 2.75 5.94 -10.08
CA PHE A 120 1.44 5.31 -9.96
C PHE A 120 0.88 5.60 -8.57
N GLU A 121 -0.43 5.42 -8.42
CA GLU A 121 -1.04 5.37 -7.09
C GLU A 121 -0.68 4.02 -6.50
N ASP A 122 0.09 4.05 -5.40
CA ASP A 122 0.50 2.82 -4.71
C ASP A 122 -0.71 2.16 -4.04
N ASP A 123 -0.63 0.85 -3.83
CA ASP A 123 -1.64 0.20 -3.01
C ASP A 123 -1.59 0.76 -1.59
N PRO A 124 -2.73 0.85 -0.93
CA PRO A 124 -2.74 1.14 0.49
C PRO A 124 -1.81 0.18 1.22
N LEU A 125 -0.99 0.69 2.13
CA LEU A 125 -0.18 -0.16 3.00
C LEU A 125 -1.10 -1.14 3.73
N PRO A 126 -0.67 -2.38 4.04
CA PRO A 126 -1.45 -3.30 4.84
C PRO A 126 -1.87 -2.59 6.14
N GLY A 127 -3.18 -2.44 6.37
CA GLY A 127 -3.71 -1.66 7.49
C GLY A 127 -3.91 -0.16 7.21
N ALA A 128 -3.40 0.37 6.08
CA ALA A 128 -3.75 1.72 5.68
C ALA A 128 -5.20 1.78 5.17
N PRO A 129 -5.96 2.84 5.50
CA PRO A 129 -7.26 3.07 4.92
C PRO A 129 -7.13 3.06 3.39
N LYS A 130 -8.00 2.30 2.69
CA LYS A 130 -8.28 2.62 1.29
C LYS A 130 -8.70 4.09 1.34
N SER A 131 -7.87 4.97 0.77
CA SER A 131 -8.23 6.39 0.69
C SER A 131 -9.67 6.44 0.21
N ALA A 132 -10.55 6.98 1.04
CA ALA A 132 -11.87 7.35 0.60
C ALA A 132 -11.68 8.12 -0.72
N PRO A 133 -12.58 7.98 -1.71
CA PRO A 133 -12.47 8.76 -2.94
C PRO A 133 -12.19 10.19 -2.50
N LYS A 134 -11.15 10.83 -3.07
CA LYS A 134 -10.81 12.23 -2.81
C LYS A 134 -12.06 13.06 -3.00
N GLY A 135 -12.94 13.02 -2.00
CA GLY A 135 -13.99 14.00 -1.79
C GLY A 135 -13.29 15.29 -1.40
N GLU A 136 -13.83 16.39 -1.89
CA GLU A 136 -13.44 17.77 -1.68
C GLU A 136 -12.60 17.96 -0.42
N LYS A 137 -11.43 18.65 -0.54
CA LYS A 137 -10.62 19.09 0.60
C LYS A 137 -11.55 19.66 1.67
N LYS A 138 -11.87 18.88 2.68
CA LYS A 138 -12.60 19.37 3.84
C LYS A 138 -11.66 20.36 4.52
N THR A 139 -12.06 21.61 4.59
CA THR A 139 -11.37 22.64 5.36
C THR A 139 -11.23 22.16 6.80
N VAL A 140 -10.00 22.05 7.28
CA VAL A 140 -9.72 21.82 8.70
C VAL A 140 -10.37 22.99 9.46
N ALA A 141 -11.27 22.70 10.40
CA ALA A 141 -11.90 23.75 11.19
C ALA A 141 -10.84 24.40 12.08
N ALA A 142 -10.86 25.70 12.21
CA ALA A 142 -9.93 26.43 13.07
C ALA A 142 -10.16 26.04 14.54
N GLY A 143 -9.14 25.42 15.18
CA GLY A 143 -9.15 25.10 16.61
C GLY A 143 -8.38 23.79 16.90
N ASP A 144 -7.62 23.81 17.98
CA ASP A 144 -6.87 22.64 18.43
C ASP A 144 -7.79 21.50 18.81
N VAL A 145 -7.43 20.29 18.41
CA VAL A 145 -8.16 19.04 18.68
C VAL A 145 -7.37 18.21 19.69
N THR A 146 -8.02 17.76 20.75
CA THR A 146 -7.43 16.83 21.72
C THR A 146 -8.11 15.46 21.67
N LEU A 147 -7.30 14.41 21.58
CA LEU A 147 -7.74 13.03 21.53
C LEU A 147 -7.35 12.29 22.80
N SER A 148 -8.26 11.52 23.38
CA SER A 148 -7.98 10.59 24.47
C SER A 148 -7.61 9.21 23.90
N ALA A 149 -7.01 8.35 24.73
CA ALA A 149 -6.71 6.97 24.33
C ALA A 149 -8.01 6.26 23.91
N PRO A 150 -7.97 5.49 22.79
CA PRO A 150 -9.17 4.83 22.26
C PRO A 150 -9.53 3.54 22.99
N VAL A 151 -8.68 3.03 23.85
CA VAL A 151 -8.87 1.81 24.62
C VAL A 151 -8.13 1.93 25.96
N GLU A 152 -8.62 1.24 26.98
CA GLU A 152 -7.92 1.15 28.26
C GLU A 152 -6.64 0.33 28.14
N GLY A 153 -5.54 0.85 28.70
CA GLY A 153 -4.24 0.19 28.64
C GLY A 153 -3.05 1.11 28.87
N THR A 154 -1.87 0.61 28.53
CA THR A 154 -0.63 1.35 28.63
C THR A 154 -0.34 2.04 27.29
N VAL A 155 -0.25 3.38 27.33
CA VAL A 155 0.10 4.19 26.15
C VAL A 155 1.58 4.13 25.91
N ILE A 156 1.98 3.91 24.65
CA ILE A 156 3.35 3.87 24.15
C ILE A 156 3.47 4.80 22.92
N PRO A 157 4.64 5.34 22.59
CA PRO A 157 4.87 6.01 21.33
C PRO A 157 4.61 5.08 20.15
N ALA A 158 4.13 5.60 19.02
CA ALA A 158 3.91 4.79 17.82
C ALA A 158 5.20 4.09 17.34
N SER A 159 6.37 4.69 17.57
CA SER A 159 7.68 4.10 17.25
C SER A 159 8.03 2.82 18.02
N GLU A 160 7.32 2.52 19.10
CA GLU A 160 7.49 1.29 19.90
C GLU A 160 6.52 0.18 19.51
N ILE A 161 5.60 0.43 18.58
CA ILE A 161 4.72 -0.61 18.03
C ILE A 161 5.58 -1.60 17.24
N LYS A 162 5.39 -2.89 17.45
CA LYS A 162 6.15 -3.98 16.82
C LYS A 162 5.72 -4.22 15.36
N ASP A 163 5.64 -3.15 14.59
CA ASP A 163 5.34 -3.16 13.17
C ASP A 163 6.02 -1.97 12.51
N GLU A 164 6.79 -2.22 11.44
CA GLU A 164 7.58 -1.19 10.76
C GLU A 164 6.72 -0.10 10.13
N VAL A 165 5.50 -0.42 9.69
CA VAL A 165 4.60 0.53 9.05
C VAL A 165 4.11 1.57 10.05
N PHE A 166 3.71 1.12 11.26
CA PHE A 166 3.30 2.02 12.33
C PHE A 166 4.49 2.76 12.95
N ALA A 167 5.59 2.05 13.19
CA ALA A 167 6.78 2.61 13.83
C ALA A 167 7.49 3.66 12.97
N SER A 168 7.45 3.54 11.64
CA SER A 168 8.08 4.49 10.71
C SER A 168 7.36 5.83 10.58
N GLY A 169 6.13 5.95 11.10
CA GLY A 169 5.28 7.13 10.90
C GLY A 169 4.70 7.26 9.49
N ALA A 170 4.82 6.22 8.65
CA ALA A 170 4.32 6.24 7.27
C ALA A 170 2.79 6.42 7.16
N LEU A 171 2.06 6.07 8.22
CA LEU A 171 0.59 6.22 8.32
C LEU A 171 0.15 7.47 9.09
N GLY A 172 1.07 8.30 9.55
CA GLY A 172 0.81 9.48 10.35
C GLY A 172 1.51 9.46 11.70
N GLN A 173 1.24 10.47 12.52
CA GLN A 173 1.81 10.61 13.86
C GLN A 173 0.80 10.18 14.94
N GLY A 174 1.25 9.52 16.00
CA GLY A 174 0.35 9.12 17.06
C GLY A 174 0.94 8.18 18.11
N ILE A 175 0.09 7.31 18.63
CA ILE A 175 0.39 6.42 19.75
C ILE A 175 0.03 4.96 19.45
N GLY A 176 0.65 4.05 20.24
CA GLY A 176 0.14 2.72 20.48
C GLY A 176 -0.48 2.63 21.87
N VAL A 177 -1.43 1.72 22.06
CA VAL A 177 -1.95 1.35 23.38
C VAL A 177 -1.86 -0.15 23.52
N ILE A 178 -1.14 -0.64 24.54
CA ILE A 178 -1.14 -2.05 24.93
C ILE A 178 -2.43 -2.28 25.75
N PRO A 179 -3.45 -2.94 25.20
CA PRO A 179 -4.78 -2.96 25.79
C PRO A 179 -4.90 -3.87 27.00
N THR A 180 -5.67 -3.43 27.98
CA THR A 180 -6.16 -4.22 29.11
C THR A 180 -7.66 -4.59 28.97
N SER A 181 -8.35 -3.96 28.01
CA SER A 181 -9.75 -4.17 27.67
C SER A 181 -9.92 -4.39 26.16
N GLY A 182 -11.00 -5.04 25.75
CA GLY A 182 -11.35 -5.22 24.33
C GLY A 182 -12.28 -4.15 23.78
N ASP A 183 -12.63 -3.12 24.53
CA ASP A 183 -13.58 -2.10 24.14
C ASP A 183 -12.89 -0.85 23.59
N VAL A 184 -13.02 -0.62 22.29
CA VAL A 184 -12.51 0.59 21.61
C VAL A 184 -13.60 1.65 21.60
N VAL A 185 -13.24 2.85 22.06
CA VAL A 185 -14.16 3.99 22.21
C VAL A 185 -13.71 5.21 21.40
N ALA A 186 -14.63 6.11 21.12
CA ALA A 186 -14.34 7.34 20.40
C ALA A 186 -13.40 8.26 21.23
N PRO A 187 -12.25 8.70 20.65
CA PRO A 187 -11.26 9.51 21.36
C PRO A 187 -11.71 10.96 21.59
N ALA A 188 -12.68 11.42 20.80
CA ALA A 188 -13.32 12.73 20.85
C ALA A 188 -14.71 12.66 20.22
N ASP A 189 -15.49 13.76 20.27
CA ASP A 189 -16.69 13.90 19.42
C ASP A 189 -16.26 13.90 17.96
N CYS A 190 -16.76 12.95 17.15
CA CYS A 190 -16.27 12.76 15.78
C CYS A 190 -17.34 12.17 14.86
N THR A 191 -17.01 12.13 13.58
CA THR A 191 -17.77 11.38 12.58
C THR A 191 -16.97 10.12 12.19
N VAL A 192 -17.62 8.97 12.16
CA VAL A 192 -17.05 7.72 11.64
C VAL A 192 -17.04 7.83 10.12
N GLU A 193 -15.88 7.98 9.51
CA GLU A 193 -15.78 8.08 8.05
C GLU A 193 -15.72 6.71 7.39
N LEU A 194 -15.03 5.76 8.03
CA LEU A 194 -14.84 4.42 7.49
C LEU A 194 -14.78 3.37 8.59
N VAL A 195 -15.60 2.35 8.45
CA VAL A 195 -15.46 1.06 9.16
C VAL A 195 -14.97 0.03 8.14
N TYR A 196 -13.85 -0.61 8.42
CA TYR A 196 -13.32 -1.65 7.53
C TYR A 196 -14.21 -2.90 7.57
N GLU A 197 -14.38 -3.57 6.43
CA GLU A 197 -15.18 -4.80 6.32
C GLU A 197 -14.72 -5.88 7.32
N THR A 198 -13.41 -5.95 7.57
CA THR A 198 -12.78 -6.85 8.54
C THR A 198 -12.80 -6.29 9.98
N LYS A 199 -13.43 -5.15 10.22
CA LYS A 199 -13.71 -4.53 11.54
C LYS A 199 -12.48 -4.27 12.43
N HIS A 200 -11.27 -4.54 11.92
CA HIS A 200 -10.01 -4.36 12.66
C HIS A 200 -9.51 -2.91 12.66
N ALA A 201 -10.08 -2.06 11.81
CA ALA A 201 -9.68 -0.66 11.71
C ALA A 201 -10.87 0.27 11.44
N LEU A 202 -10.72 1.53 11.87
CA LEU A 202 -11.69 2.61 11.77
C LEU A 202 -11.01 3.90 11.33
N GLY A 203 -11.61 4.64 10.41
CA GLY A 203 -11.28 6.02 10.10
C GLY A 203 -12.29 6.97 10.74
N LEU A 204 -11.81 7.95 11.48
CA LEU A 204 -12.62 8.94 12.17
C LEU A 204 -12.22 10.34 11.69
N ASN A 205 -13.19 11.26 11.69
CA ASN A 205 -12.93 12.69 11.44
C ASN A 205 -13.33 13.50 12.69
N VAL A 206 -12.36 14.20 13.23
CA VAL A 206 -12.51 15.09 14.38
C VAL A 206 -12.25 16.52 13.91
N ASN A 207 -13.28 17.24 13.47
CA ASN A 207 -13.16 18.62 12.99
C ASN A 207 -12.09 18.83 11.90
N GLY A 208 -11.99 17.87 10.95
CA GLY A 208 -10.99 17.92 9.87
C GLY A 208 -9.69 17.21 10.18
N VAL A 209 -9.44 16.80 11.43
CA VAL A 209 -8.33 15.91 11.79
C VAL A 209 -8.74 14.47 11.47
N GLU A 210 -7.99 13.81 10.60
CA GLU A 210 -8.22 12.42 10.20
C GLU A 210 -7.51 11.48 11.17
N VAL A 211 -8.26 10.64 11.85
CA VAL A 211 -7.75 9.71 12.85
C VAL A 211 -7.98 8.27 12.40
N LEU A 212 -6.91 7.51 12.31
CA LEU A 212 -6.93 6.07 12.10
C LEU A 212 -6.81 5.35 13.44
N ILE A 213 -7.74 4.46 13.74
CA ILE A 213 -7.62 3.47 14.82
C ILE A 213 -7.44 2.09 14.18
N HIS A 214 -6.38 1.39 14.54
CA HIS A 214 -6.08 0.04 14.05
C HIS A 214 -5.85 -0.91 15.22
N ILE A 215 -6.59 -2.00 15.26
CA ILE A 215 -6.66 -2.93 16.40
C ILE A 215 -5.79 -4.16 16.13
N GLY A 216 -4.68 -4.26 16.83
CA GLY A 216 -3.71 -5.34 16.68
C GLY A 216 -2.86 -5.23 15.41
N VAL A 217 -1.79 -5.99 15.33
CA VAL A 217 -0.89 -6.08 14.17
C VAL A 217 -1.30 -7.27 13.31
N ASN A 218 -1.42 -7.08 11.98
CA ASN A 218 -1.82 -8.11 10.99
C ASN A 218 -3.21 -8.73 11.21
N THR A 219 -4.05 -8.15 12.04
CA THR A 219 -5.38 -8.68 12.38
C THR A 219 -6.39 -8.62 11.22
N VAL A 220 -6.07 -7.93 10.13
CA VAL A 220 -6.80 -7.99 8.86
C VAL A 220 -6.97 -9.44 8.34
N GLU A 221 -5.99 -10.30 8.60
CA GLU A 221 -5.99 -11.71 8.18
C GLU A 221 -7.12 -12.52 8.84
N LEU A 222 -7.64 -12.06 9.97
CA LEU A 222 -8.74 -12.71 10.69
C LEU A 222 -10.12 -12.51 10.04
N GLN A 223 -10.21 -11.70 8.97
CA GLN A 223 -11.44 -11.48 8.21
C GLN A 223 -12.66 -11.10 9.07
N GLY A 224 -12.43 -10.31 10.12
CA GLY A 224 -13.46 -9.86 11.05
C GLY A 224 -13.78 -10.84 12.20
N LYS A 225 -13.17 -12.01 12.24
CA LYS A 225 -13.30 -12.94 13.36
C LYS A 225 -12.74 -12.29 14.64
N TYR A 226 -13.48 -12.38 15.73
CA TYR A 226 -13.18 -11.78 17.04
C TYR A 226 -13.42 -10.26 17.12
N PHE A 227 -14.07 -9.66 16.12
CA PHE A 227 -14.42 -8.23 16.11
C PHE A 227 -15.92 -8.00 15.96
N GLU A 228 -16.46 -7.09 16.75
CA GLU A 228 -17.84 -6.63 16.68
C GLU A 228 -17.87 -5.10 16.60
N THR A 229 -18.55 -4.54 15.59
CA THR A 229 -18.68 -3.08 15.43
C THR A 229 -20.06 -2.62 15.87
N PHE A 230 -20.12 -1.45 16.50
CA PHE A 230 -21.34 -0.81 17.03
C PHE A 230 -21.68 0.49 16.29
N VAL A 231 -20.94 0.79 15.22
CA VAL A 231 -21.06 2.02 14.45
C VAL A 231 -21.04 1.76 12.96
N GLU A 232 -21.57 2.71 12.19
CA GLU A 232 -21.62 2.67 10.73
C GLU A 232 -20.93 3.89 10.11
N ASN A 233 -20.62 3.78 8.83
CA ASN A 233 -20.03 4.89 8.07
C ASN A 233 -20.98 6.10 8.04
N GLY A 234 -20.43 7.29 8.28
CA GLY A 234 -21.17 8.55 8.35
C GLY A 234 -21.81 8.85 9.72
N GLN A 235 -21.76 7.91 10.68
CA GLN A 235 -22.33 8.10 11.99
C GLN A 235 -21.56 9.13 12.83
N LYS A 236 -22.26 10.05 13.47
CA LYS A 236 -21.68 10.94 14.49
C LYS A 236 -21.70 10.26 15.84
N VAL A 237 -20.58 10.27 16.53
CA VAL A 237 -20.38 9.63 17.83
C VAL A 237 -19.82 10.63 18.83
N LYS A 238 -20.13 10.40 20.10
CA LYS A 238 -19.62 11.20 21.21
C LYS A 238 -18.37 10.58 21.80
N LYS A 239 -17.50 11.41 22.37
CA LYS A 239 -16.33 10.95 23.13
C LYS A 239 -16.71 9.87 24.14
N GLY A 240 -15.95 8.76 24.16
CA GLY A 240 -16.19 7.61 25.02
C GLY A 240 -17.28 6.66 24.53
N GLN A 241 -17.99 6.95 23.44
CA GLN A 241 -18.95 6.03 22.84
C GLN A 241 -18.21 4.80 22.28
N LYS A 242 -18.71 3.60 22.54
CA LYS A 242 -18.15 2.33 22.04
C LYS A 242 -18.24 2.26 20.52
N LEU A 243 -17.13 1.95 19.89
CA LEU A 243 -17.01 1.84 18.44
C LEU A 243 -16.89 0.37 18.00
N VAL A 244 -15.96 -0.35 18.60
CA VAL A 244 -15.65 -1.76 18.31
C VAL A 244 -15.40 -2.49 19.61
N HIS A 245 -15.81 -3.75 19.65
CA HIS A 245 -15.34 -4.72 20.63
C HIS A 245 -14.46 -5.75 19.92
N PHE A 246 -13.35 -6.12 20.53
CA PHE A 246 -12.53 -7.24 20.08
C PHE A 246 -12.23 -8.19 21.25
N ASP A 247 -12.21 -9.48 20.96
CA ASP A 247 -11.88 -10.50 21.95
C ASP A 247 -10.36 -10.54 22.19
N LEU A 248 -9.92 -9.75 23.19
CA LEU A 248 -8.53 -9.57 23.54
C LEU A 248 -7.82 -10.91 23.88
N ASP A 249 -8.52 -11.79 24.60
CA ASP A 249 -7.96 -13.08 25.02
C ASP A 249 -7.85 -14.06 23.85
N ALA A 250 -8.84 -14.07 22.96
CA ALA A 250 -8.81 -14.87 21.76
C ALA A 250 -7.66 -14.42 20.82
N LEU A 251 -7.46 -13.11 20.63
CA LEU A 251 -6.36 -12.59 19.82
C LEU A 251 -4.98 -12.99 20.39
N LYS A 252 -4.80 -12.84 21.69
CA LYS A 252 -3.57 -13.26 22.38
C LYS A 252 -3.33 -14.76 22.25
N LYS A 253 -4.41 -15.57 22.39
CA LYS A 253 -4.33 -17.03 22.29
C LYS A 253 -3.94 -17.52 20.90
N VAL A 254 -4.35 -16.83 19.84
CA VAL A 254 -3.95 -17.15 18.45
C VAL A 254 -2.63 -16.51 18.04
N GLY A 255 -1.97 -15.75 18.94
CA GLY A 255 -0.61 -15.26 18.78
C GLY A 255 -0.48 -13.89 18.09
N TYR A 256 -1.56 -13.13 17.96
CA TYR A 256 -1.50 -11.77 17.41
C TYR A 256 -1.03 -10.76 18.47
N ASP A 257 -0.24 -9.77 18.02
CA ASP A 257 0.02 -8.58 18.83
C ASP A 257 -1.27 -7.75 18.88
N THR A 258 -1.73 -7.43 20.08
CA THR A 258 -3.02 -6.77 20.32
C THR A 258 -2.89 -5.26 20.47
N THR A 259 -1.69 -4.68 20.28
CA THR A 259 -1.47 -3.24 20.38
C THR A 259 -2.43 -2.47 19.47
N VAL A 260 -3.16 -1.52 20.04
CA VAL A 260 -4.08 -0.65 19.29
C VAL A 260 -3.33 0.61 18.90
N ALA A 261 -3.17 0.84 17.60
CA ALA A 261 -2.60 2.08 17.09
C ALA A 261 -3.69 3.15 16.91
N MET A 262 -3.39 4.40 17.31
CA MET A 262 -4.19 5.57 16.99
C MET A 262 -3.28 6.64 16.38
N LEU A 263 -3.52 6.99 15.11
CA LEU A 263 -2.67 7.85 14.31
C LEU A 263 -3.47 8.99 13.69
N VAL A 264 -2.87 10.17 13.59
CA VAL A 264 -3.35 11.30 12.80
C VAL A 264 -2.79 11.16 11.39
N SER A 265 -3.62 10.75 10.44
CA SER A 265 -3.18 10.39 9.07
C SER A 265 -2.91 11.61 8.19
N ASN A 266 -3.53 12.76 8.47
CA ASN A 266 -3.29 14.01 7.75
C ASN A 266 -2.38 14.99 8.53
N ALA A 267 -1.46 14.48 9.35
CA ALA A 267 -0.56 15.29 10.17
C ALA A 267 0.25 16.32 9.35
N ASP A 268 0.58 16.00 8.10
CA ASP A 268 1.31 16.90 7.18
C ASP A 268 0.49 18.12 6.72
N GLU A 269 -0.84 18.08 6.89
CA GLU A 269 -1.76 19.19 6.57
C GLU A 269 -2.03 20.09 7.77
N LEU A 270 -1.55 19.71 8.96
CA LEU A 270 -1.74 20.41 10.24
C LEU A 270 -0.50 21.25 10.59
N LYS A 271 -0.66 22.21 11.50
CA LYS A 271 0.47 23.01 12.03
C LYS A 271 1.40 22.20 12.92
N GLY A 272 0.89 21.12 13.52
CA GLY A 272 1.66 20.21 14.35
C GLY A 272 0.77 19.18 15.06
N VAL A 273 1.40 18.09 15.48
CA VAL A 273 0.77 17.04 16.27
C VAL A 273 1.68 16.72 17.45
N ASP A 274 1.21 17.04 18.66
CA ASP A 274 1.89 16.70 19.88
C ASP A 274 1.38 15.37 20.45
N VAL A 275 2.31 14.49 20.79
CA VAL A 275 2.00 13.16 21.35
C VAL A 275 2.46 13.08 22.78
N SER A 276 1.56 12.67 23.69
CA SER A 276 1.84 12.46 25.10
C SER A 276 1.50 11.05 25.54
N VAL A 277 2.43 10.38 26.18
CA VAL A 277 2.19 9.05 26.77
C VAL A 277 1.67 9.13 28.21
N LYS A 278 1.46 10.36 28.73
CA LYS A 278 0.99 10.61 30.09
C LYS A 278 -0.18 11.59 30.08
N GLY A 279 -1.23 11.25 30.83
CA GLY A 279 -2.40 12.11 31.02
C GLY A 279 -3.62 11.70 30.20
N PRO A 280 -4.76 12.39 30.38
CA PRO A 280 -6.03 12.06 29.74
C PRO A 280 -6.10 12.42 28.25
N ALA A 281 -5.29 13.36 27.80
CA ALA A 281 -5.12 13.72 26.40
C ALA A 281 -3.79 13.15 25.90
N VAL A 282 -3.86 12.26 24.90
CA VAL A 282 -2.68 11.55 24.40
C VAL A 282 -2.19 12.09 23.06
N ILE A 283 -3.06 12.81 22.33
CA ILE A 283 -2.69 13.53 21.10
C ILE A 283 -3.35 14.91 21.12
N ALA A 284 -2.57 15.95 20.83
CA ALA A 284 -3.04 17.29 20.53
C ALA A 284 -2.68 17.63 19.09
N ALA A 285 -3.68 17.90 18.25
CA ALA A 285 -3.52 18.30 16.86
C ALA A 285 -3.81 19.79 16.72
N HIS A 286 -2.85 20.56 16.19
CA HIS A 286 -2.90 21.99 16.01
C HIS A 286 -3.33 22.32 14.58
N CYS A 287 -4.49 22.95 14.42
CA CYS A 287 -5.14 23.24 13.13
C CYS A 287 -4.87 24.67 12.61
#